data_1efed41fbaf0c7a1b14e92440beba762
#
_entry.id   1efed41fbaf0c7a1b14e92440beba762
#
_cell.length_a   1.000
_cell.length_b   1.000
_cell.length_c   1.000
_cell.angle_alpha   90.00
_cell.angle_beta   90.00
_cell.angle_gamma   90.00
#
_symmetry.space_group_name_H-M   'P 1'
#
loop_
_entity.id
_entity.type
_entity.pdbx_description
1 polymer ?
#
loop_
_entity_poly.entity_id
_entity_poly.type
_entity_poly.pdbx_seq_one_letter_code
_entity_poly.pdbx_strand_id
1 'polypeptide(L)'
;MSNSKMIPLEYVNSLMFELEKSFWDERGRGARFRMTTVGREYYQDKVRPLIQSAELEHILQTVRQVLLDEGIAGQVSYDQDGRLLRVQVQGCIHRQVEQRMLDRGIEPFTCVPANLIVLALEEKLDRPVELAEIKLDEGACNLLLVLFDRRPTLD
;
A
#
# COMPACT_ATOMS: atom_id res chain seq x y z
N MET A 1 22.13 -22.39 -11.22
CA MET A 1 20.75 -22.75 -10.88
C MET A 1 20.38 -22.17 -9.54
N SER A 2 19.46 -21.26 -9.54
CA SER A 2 18.94 -20.73 -8.28
C SER A 2 17.99 -21.74 -7.69
N ASN A 3 18.30 -22.27 -6.52
CA ASN A 3 17.37 -23.05 -5.72
C ASN A 3 16.33 -22.08 -5.13
N SER A 4 15.38 -21.65 -5.96
CA SER A 4 14.27 -20.84 -5.46
C SER A 4 13.33 -21.76 -4.67
N LYS A 5 13.37 -21.63 -3.37
CA LYS A 5 12.46 -22.36 -2.49
C LYS A 5 11.11 -21.66 -2.51
N MET A 6 10.08 -22.34 -2.96
CA MET A 6 8.73 -21.80 -2.94
C MET A 6 8.15 -21.90 -1.54
N ILE A 7 7.55 -20.83 -1.08
CA ILE A 7 6.88 -20.77 0.21
C ILE A 7 5.38 -20.59 -0.06
N PRO A 8 4.51 -21.39 0.61
CA PRO A 8 3.07 -21.20 0.44
C PRO A 8 2.64 -19.78 0.84
N LEU A 9 1.89 -19.15 -0.03
CA LEU A 9 1.36 -17.80 0.23
C LEU A 9 0.48 -17.77 1.48
N GLU A 10 -0.27 -18.84 1.71
CA GLU A 10 -1.12 -18.95 2.88
C GLU A 10 -0.33 -18.83 4.18
N TYR A 11 0.86 -19.43 4.24
CA TYR A 11 1.72 -19.35 5.41
C TYR A 11 2.11 -17.90 5.70
N VAL A 12 2.57 -17.19 4.67
CA VAL A 12 2.97 -15.78 4.81
C VAL A 12 1.79 -14.92 5.22
N ASN A 13 0.63 -15.12 4.59
CA ASN A 13 -0.56 -14.34 4.92
C ASN A 13 -1.08 -14.64 6.32
N SER A 14 -0.97 -15.88 6.80
CA SER A 14 -1.35 -16.20 8.17
C SER A 14 -0.49 -15.46 9.18
N LEU A 15 0.82 -15.42 8.96
CA LEU A 15 1.72 -14.68 9.84
C LEU A 15 1.46 -13.18 9.79
N MET A 16 1.25 -12.63 8.60
CA MET A 16 0.93 -11.21 8.46
C MET A 16 -0.35 -10.85 9.19
N PHE A 17 -1.38 -11.68 9.00
CA PHE A 17 -2.64 -11.48 9.71
C PHE A 17 -2.46 -11.48 11.21
N GLU A 18 -1.74 -12.46 11.75
CA GLU A 18 -1.53 -12.56 13.19
C GLU A 18 -0.75 -11.37 13.75
N LEU A 19 0.28 -10.91 13.02
CA LEU A 19 1.05 -9.74 13.42
C LEU A 19 0.19 -8.48 13.40
N GLU A 20 -0.58 -8.25 12.35
CA GLU A 20 -1.47 -7.10 12.25
C GLU A 20 -2.54 -7.12 13.33
N LYS A 21 -3.14 -8.29 13.56
CA LYS A 21 -4.16 -8.44 14.60
C LYS A 21 -3.59 -8.19 15.99
N SER A 22 -2.40 -8.71 16.28
CA SER A 22 -1.73 -8.46 17.57
C SER A 22 -1.46 -6.99 17.77
N PHE A 23 -1.05 -6.29 16.73
CA PHE A 23 -0.81 -4.85 16.78
C PHE A 23 -2.12 -4.08 17.00
N TRP A 24 -3.18 -4.49 16.32
CA TRP A 24 -4.51 -3.91 16.53
C TRP A 24 -5.00 -4.13 17.96
N ASP A 25 -4.84 -5.35 18.50
CA ASP A 25 -5.29 -5.68 19.85
C ASP A 25 -4.57 -4.80 20.89
N GLU A 26 -3.32 -4.46 20.65
CA GLU A 26 -2.54 -3.61 21.54
C GLU A 26 -2.87 -2.12 21.38
N ARG A 27 -3.04 -1.63 20.14
CA ARG A 27 -3.12 -0.21 19.83
C ARG A 27 -4.51 0.27 19.45
N GLY A 28 -5.42 -0.64 19.10
CA GLY A 28 -6.74 -0.25 18.60
C GLY A 28 -6.64 0.60 17.34
N ARG A 29 -7.48 1.61 17.24
CA ARG A 29 -7.51 2.48 16.06
C ARG A 29 -6.20 3.23 15.81
N GLY A 30 -5.36 3.38 16.83
CA GLY A 30 -4.05 4.00 16.68
C GLY A 30 -3.07 3.17 15.85
N ALA A 31 -3.33 1.87 15.66
CA ALA A 31 -2.50 1.00 14.84
C ALA A 31 -2.34 1.55 13.42
N ARG A 32 -3.38 2.14 12.86
CA ARG A 32 -3.40 2.72 11.52
C ARG A 32 -2.24 3.68 11.29
N PHE A 33 -1.96 4.55 12.25
CA PHE A 33 -0.93 5.57 12.10
C PHE A 33 0.48 5.03 12.19
N ARG A 34 0.66 3.85 12.81
CA ARG A 34 1.97 3.22 12.95
C ARG A 34 2.35 2.37 11.75
N MET A 35 1.38 1.92 10.97
CA MET A 35 1.61 1.00 9.87
C MET A 35 1.89 1.68 8.54
N THR A 36 1.90 3.00 8.49
CA THR A 36 2.08 3.76 7.25
C THR A 36 3.46 3.61 6.62
N THR A 37 4.44 3.15 7.38
CA THR A 37 5.82 2.96 6.92
C THR A 37 6.15 1.51 6.58
N VAL A 38 5.20 0.59 6.72
CA VAL A 38 5.42 -0.80 6.33
C VAL A 38 5.62 -0.86 4.82
N GLY A 39 6.75 -1.43 4.41
CA GLY A 39 7.16 -1.46 3.02
C GLY A 39 8.24 -0.45 2.66
N ARG A 40 8.71 0.36 3.62
CA ARG A 40 9.72 1.40 3.34
C ARG A 40 11.02 0.83 2.77
N GLU A 41 11.53 -0.23 3.37
CA GLU A 41 12.76 -0.84 2.86
C GLU A 41 12.57 -1.41 1.46
N TYR A 42 11.46 -2.08 1.23
CA TYR A 42 11.12 -2.59 -0.09
C TYR A 42 11.03 -1.46 -1.11
N TYR A 43 10.39 -0.35 -0.73
CA TYR A 43 10.31 0.84 -1.58
C TYR A 43 11.71 1.36 -1.93
N GLN A 44 12.58 1.48 -0.93
CA GLN A 44 13.93 2.00 -1.14
C GLN A 44 14.75 1.11 -2.07
N ASP A 45 14.59 -0.20 -1.95
CA ASP A 45 15.38 -1.15 -2.73
C ASP A 45 14.82 -1.40 -4.13
N LYS A 46 13.51 -1.49 -4.27
CA LYS A 46 12.87 -1.98 -5.50
C LYS A 46 12.15 -0.90 -6.31
N VAL A 47 11.68 0.15 -5.68
CA VAL A 47 10.85 1.16 -6.35
C VAL A 47 11.62 2.45 -6.60
N ARG A 48 12.23 3.02 -5.56
CA ARG A 48 12.93 4.29 -5.65
C ARG A 48 13.93 4.37 -6.80
N PRO A 49 14.80 3.38 -7.03
CA PRO A 49 15.79 3.46 -8.11
C PRO A 49 15.17 3.56 -9.51
N LEU A 50 13.92 3.17 -9.67
CA LEU A 50 13.25 3.17 -10.96
C LEU A 50 12.49 4.47 -11.24
N ILE A 51 12.29 5.31 -10.22
CA ILE A 51 11.58 6.58 -10.39
C ILE A 51 12.54 7.63 -10.95
N GLN A 52 12.26 8.10 -12.16
CA GLN A 52 13.12 9.03 -12.89
C GLN A 52 12.52 10.43 -13.05
N SER A 53 11.32 10.66 -12.50
CA SER A 53 10.61 11.92 -12.67
C SER A 53 9.80 12.21 -11.42
N ALA A 54 9.60 13.50 -11.14
CA ALA A 54 8.76 13.96 -10.05
C ALA A 54 7.31 14.21 -10.49
N GLU A 55 6.91 13.70 -11.66
CA GLU A 55 5.54 13.81 -12.13
C GLU A 55 4.67 12.70 -11.56
N LEU A 56 3.48 13.07 -11.10
CA LEU A 56 2.54 12.13 -10.47
C LEU A 56 2.29 10.91 -11.34
N GLU A 57 1.99 11.12 -12.61
CA GLU A 57 1.68 10.04 -13.54
C GLU A 57 2.84 9.05 -13.68
N HIS A 58 4.06 9.57 -13.80
CA HIS A 58 5.25 8.72 -13.89
C HIS A 58 5.48 7.92 -12.63
N ILE A 59 5.32 8.55 -11.47
CA ILE A 59 5.51 7.88 -10.18
C ILE A 59 4.51 6.74 -10.04
N LEU A 60 3.24 6.99 -10.33
CA LEU A 60 2.19 5.97 -10.24
C LEU A 60 2.44 4.82 -11.20
N GLN A 61 2.84 5.10 -12.43
CA GLN A 61 3.17 4.07 -13.39
C GLN A 61 4.35 3.22 -12.95
N THR A 62 5.37 3.83 -12.35
CA THR A 62 6.54 3.12 -11.85
C THR A 62 6.17 2.16 -10.72
N VAL A 63 5.41 2.64 -9.73
CA VAL A 63 4.96 1.78 -8.62
C VAL A 63 4.09 0.65 -9.16
N ARG A 64 3.14 0.98 -10.04
CA ARG A 64 2.27 -0.01 -10.67
C ARG A 64 3.07 -1.10 -11.35
N GLN A 65 4.07 -0.70 -12.13
CA GLN A 65 4.88 -1.68 -12.89
C GLN A 65 5.63 -2.62 -11.95
N VAL A 66 6.19 -2.11 -10.85
CA VAL A 66 6.85 -2.95 -9.85
C VAL A 66 5.86 -3.95 -9.26
N LEU A 67 4.67 -3.49 -8.88
CA LEU A 67 3.64 -4.39 -8.31
C LEU A 67 3.28 -5.52 -9.26
N LEU A 68 3.18 -5.22 -10.56
CA LEU A 68 2.87 -6.23 -11.57
C LEU A 68 4.05 -7.15 -11.85
N ASP A 69 5.23 -6.60 -12.01
CA ASP A 69 6.44 -7.38 -12.35
C ASP A 69 6.84 -8.32 -11.22
N GLU A 70 6.69 -7.90 -9.97
CA GLU A 70 7.02 -8.71 -8.81
C GLU A 70 5.88 -9.66 -8.41
N GLY A 71 4.77 -9.63 -9.13
CA GLY A 71 3.64 -10.51 -8.86
C GLY A 71 2.88 -10.20 -7.59
N ILE A 72 3.01 -8.98 -7.07
CA ILE A 72 2.29 -8.56 -5.86
C ILE A 72 0.82 -8.31 -6.17
N ALA A 73 0.52 -7.79 -7.35
CA ALA A 73 -0.83 -7.55 -7.82
C ALA A 73 -1.00 -8.04 -9.25
N GLY A 74 -2.21 -8.37 -9.62
CA GLY A 74 -2.52 -8.80 -10.99
C GLY A 74 -2.91 -7.64 -11.89
N GLN A 75 -3.55 -6.61 -11.32
CA GLN A 75 -3.94 -5.42 -12.08
C GLN A 75 -4.02 -4.24 -11.12
N VAL A 76 -3.55 -3.09 -11.57
CA VAL A 76 -3.60 -1.84 -10.80
C VAL A 76 -4.09 -0.74 -11.74
N SER A 77 -5.15 -0.06 -11.34
CA SER A 77 -5.65 1.11 -12.06
C SER A 77 -5.79 2.28 -11.10
N TYR A 78 -5.73 3.50 -11.62
CA TYR A 78 -5.86 4.68 -10.79
C TYR A 78 -6.56 5.80 -11.53
N ASP A 79 -7.20 6.67 -10.76
CA ASP A 79 -7.90 7.85 -11.27
C ASP A 79 -7.70 8.99 -10.28
N GLN A 80 -7.38 10.17 -10.79
CA GLN A 80 -7.15 11.36 -9.98
C GLN A 80 -8.25 12.39 -10.21
N ASP A 81 -8.81 12.91 -9.13
CA ASP A 81 -9.77 13.99 -9.16
C ASP A 81 -9.35 15.03 -8.10
N GLY A 82 -8.67 16.08 -8.56
CA GLY A 82 -8.11 17.08 -7.66
C GLY A 82 -7.11 16.48 -6.69
N ARG A 83 -7.41 16.57 -5.40
CA ARG A 83 -6.56 16.01 -4.33
C ARG A 83 -6.84 14.55 -4.04
N LEU A 84 -7.87 13.98 -4.66
CA LEU A 84 -8.26 12.61 -4.42
C LEU A 84 -7.64 11.70 -5.46
N LEU A 85 -6.99 10.65 -5.00
CA LEU A 85 -6.43 9.62 -5.85
C LEU A 85 -7.10 8.31 -5.49
N ARG A 86 -7.85 7.75 -6.43
CA ARG A 86 -8.48 6.44 -6.26
C ARG A 86 -7.63 5.39 -6.96
N VAL A 87 -7.29 4.34 -6.22
CA VAL A 87 -6.50 3.24 -6.76
C VAL A 87 -7.29 1.96 -6.57
N GLN A 88 -7.37 1.17 -7.64
CA GLN A 88 -8.00 -0.14 -7.58
C GLN A 88 -6.94 -1.21 -7.83
N VAL A 89 -6.84 -2.16 -6.91
CA VAL A 89 -5.88 -3.26 -6.99
C VAL A 89 -6.65 -4.58 -7.07
N GLN A 90 -6.37 -5.35 -8.11
CA GLN A 90 -6.96 -6.67 -8.30
C GLN A 90 -5.86 -7.73 -8.20
N GLY A 91 -6.21 -8.89 -7.65
CA GLY A 91 -5.26 -10.00 -7.54
C GLY A 91 -4.11 -9.72 -6.59
N CYS A 92 -4.34 -8.93 -5.54
CA CYS A 92 -3.32 -8.66 -4.53
C CYS A 92 -3.04 -9.93 -3.71
N ILE A 93 -1.76 -10.26 -3.54
CA ILE A 93 -1.36 -11.44 -2.76
C ILE A 93 -1.73 -11.34 -1.29
N HIS A 94 -1.96 -10.11 -0.77
CA HIS A 94 -2.28 -9.88 0.63
C HIS A 94 -3.77 -9.70 0.91
N ARG A 95 -4.62 -9.84 -0.10
CA ARG A 95 -6.05 -9.61 0.06
C ARG A 95 -6.67 -10.46 1.17
N GLN A 96 -6.20 -11.70 1.34
CA GLN A 96 -6.74 -12.59 2.38
C GLN A 96 -6.49 -12.06 3.78
N VAL A 97 -5.41 -11.34 4.00
CA VAL A 97 -5.10 -10.72 5.30
C VAL A 97 -6.19 -9.72 5.66
N GLU A 98 -6.52 -8.84 4.72
CA GLU A 98 -7.53 -7.81 4.92
C GLU A 98 -8.92 -8.42 5.08
N GLN A 99 -9.22 -9.48 4.32
CA GLN A 99 -10.50 -10.17 4.45
C GLN A 99 -10.65 -10.82 5.82
N ARG A 100 -9.58 -11.43 6.35
CA ARG A 100 -9.60 -12.02 7.69
C ARG A 100 -9.82 -10.97 8.78
N MET A 101 -9.28 -9.76 8.59
CA MET A 101 -9.53 -8.65 9.52
C MET A 101 -11.00 -8.25 9.50
N LEU A 102 -11.56 -8.09 8.30
CA LEU A 102 -12.98 -7.78 8.15
C LEU A 102 -13.89 -8.84 8.77
N ASP A 103 -13.55 -10.11 8.60
CA ASP A 103 -14.32 -11.22 9.16
C ASP A 103 -14.38 -11.15 10.70
N ARG A 104 -13.46 -10.45 11.32
CA ARG A 104 -13.43 -10.21 12.76
C ARG A 104 -13.94 -8.84 13.17
N GLY A 105 -14.58 -8.12 12.24
CA GLY A 105 -15.12 -6.80 12.52
C GLY A 105 -14.08 -5.69 12.60
N ILE A 106 -12.87 -5.93 12.09
CA ILE A 106 -11.80 -4.94 12.07
C ILE A 106 -11.66 -4.40 10.64
N GLU A 107 -11.81 -3.09 10.48
CA GLU A 107 -11.59 -2.47 9.18
C GLU A 107 -10.11 -2.56 8.81
N PRO A 108 -9.78 -2.90 7.54
CA PRO A 108 -8.39 -2.93 7.11
C PRO A 108 -7.72 -1.58 7.35
N PHE A 109 -6.56 -1.60 7.98
CA PHE A 109 -5.86 -0.38 8.36
C PHE A 109 -4.47 -0.25 7.75
N THR A 110 -4.01 -1.27 7.03
CA THR A 110 -2.73 -1.21 6.32
C THR A 110 -2.84 -1.96 5.00
N CYS A 111 -2.09 -1.48 4.01
CA CYS A 111 -2.03 -2.07 2.69
C CYS A 111 -0.66 -1.77 2.12
N VAL A 112 0.16 -2.80 1.89
CA VAL A 112 1.53 -2.60 1.38
C VAL A 112 1.54 -1.92 0.01
N PRO A 113 0.74 -2.33 -0.99
CA PRO A 113 0.68 -1.58 -2.24
C PRO A 113 0.35 -0.11 -2.07
N ALA A 114 -0.61 0.23 -1.20
CA ALA A 114 -0.95 1.61 -0.91
C ALA A 114 0.21 2.35 -0.23
N ASN A 115 0.88 1.68 0.72
CA ASN A 115 2.02 2.28 1.41
C ASN A 115 3.16 2.60 0.44
N LEU A 116 3.43 1.73 -0.54
CA LEU A 116 4.45 2.00 -1.56
C LEU A 116 4.10 3.24 -2.37
N ILE A 117 2.85 3.41 -2.72
CA ILE A 117 2.38 4.60 -3.44
C ILE A 117 2.56 5.85 -2.57
N VAL A 118 2.13 5.79 -1.31
CA VAL A 118 2.25 6.91 -0.38
C VAL A 118 3.72 7.32 -0.21
N LEU A 119 4.59 6.34 0.03
CA LEU A 119 6.03 6.60 0.21
C LEU A 119 6.63 7.27 -1.02
N ALA A 120 6.29 6.78 -2.20
CA ALA A 120 6.79 7.33 -3.46
C ALA A 120 6.30 8.76 -3.69
N LEU A 121 5.01 9.01 -3.49
CA LEU A 121 4.43 10.33 -3.71
C LEU A 121 4.96 11.35 -2.70
N GLU A 122 5.04 10.99 -1.42
CA GLU A 122 5.55 11.90 -0.40
C GLU A 122 7.00 12.28 -0.67
N GLU A 123 7.84 11.31 -1.04
CA GLU A 123 9.25 11.58 -1.30
C GLU A 123 9.47 12.42 -2.56
N LYS A 124 8.80 12.06 -3.65
CA LYS A 124 9.06 12.67 -4.96
C LYS A 124 8.30 13.96 -5.21
N LEU A 125 7.11 14.12 -4.63
CA LEU A 125 6.31 15.33 -4.77
C LEU A 125 6.52 16.31 -3.63
N ASP A 126 7.16 15.88 -2.54
CA ASP A 126 7.33 16.68 -1.31
C ASP A 126 5.98 17.23 -0.81
N ARG A 127 4.98 16.35 -0.80
CA ARG A 127 3.63 16.64 -0.34
C ARG A 127 3.17 15.55 0.62
N PRO A 128 2.47 15.89 1.71
CA PRO A 128 1.87 14.87 2.56
C PRO A 128 0.79 14.11 1.78
N VAL A 129 0.75 12.80 1.97
CA VAL A 129 -0.24 11.91 1.35
C VAL A 129 -0.82 11.04 2.45
N GLU A 130 -2.14 10.93 2.49
CA GLU A 130 -2.82 10.11 3.47
C GLU A 130 -3.62 9.00 2.79
N LEU A 131 -3.46 7.78 3.29
CA LEU A 131 -4.33 6.68 2.92
C LEU A 131 -5.61 6.81 3.75
N ALA A 132 -6.67 7.33 3.13
CA ALA A 132 -7.90 7.66 3.83
C ALA A 132 -8.84 6.47 3.99
N GLU A 133 -8.86 5.55 3.02
CA GLU A 133 -9.80 4.44 3.04
C GLU A 133 -9.23 3.23 2.30
N ILE A 134 -9.45 2.05 2.87
CA ILE A 134 -9.20 0.75 2.23
C ILE A 134 -10.55 0.04 2.22
N LYS A 135 -11.11 -0.18 1.03
CA LYS A 135 -12.40 -0.83 0.89
C LYS A 135 -12.28 -2.08 0.03
N LEU A 136 -12.71 -3.21 0.57
CA LEU A 136 -12.72 -4.46 -0.16
C LEU A 136 -14.07 -4.63 -0.86
N ASP A 137 -14.00 -4.80 -2.18
CA ASP A 137 -15.13 -5.17 -3.01
C ASP A 137 -14.88 -6.54 -3.64
N GLU A 138 -15.88 -7.11 -4.31
CA GLU A 138 -15.70 -8.39 -5.00
C GLU A 138 -14.56 -8.29 -6.02
N GLY A 139 -13.49 -9.05 -5.79
CA GLY A 139 -12.36 -9.14 -6.69
C GLY A 139 -11.37 -7.98 -6.65
N ALA A 140 -11.62 -6.93 -5.87
CA ALA A 140 -10.74 -5.76 -5.88
C ALA A 140 -10.63 -5.10 -4.51
N CYS A 141 -9.48 -4.45 -4.28
CA CYS A 141 -9.29 -3.52 -3.18
C CYS A 141 -9.35 -2.10 -3.75
N ASN A 142 -10.21 -1.26 -3.18
CA ASN A 142 -10.32 0.13 -3.57
C ASN A 142 -9.69 1.00 -2.49
N LEU A 143 -8.70 1.78 -2.90
CA LEU A 143 -7.92 2.62 -2.01
C LEU A 143 -8.23 4.08 -2.32
N LEU A 144 -8.43 4.87 -1.29
CA LEU A 144 -8.59 6.32 -1.43
C LEU A 144 -7.41 7.01 -0.75
N LEU A 145 -6.66 7.76 -1.53
CA LEU A 145 -5.53 8.55 -1.04
C LEU A 145 -5.86 10.03 -1.22
N VAL A 146 -5.43 10.83 -0.24
CA VAL A 146 -5.59 12.29 -0.28
C VAL A 146 -4.20 12.91 -0.39
N LEU A 147 -4.01 13.73 -1.43
CA LEU A 147 -2.78 14.47 -1.63
C LEU A 147 -2.96 15.89 -1.08
N PHE A 148 -2.20 16.21 -0.05
CA PHE A 148 -2.25 17.55 0.52
C PHE A 148 -1.28 18.48 -0.19
N ASP A 149 -1.47 19.78 -0.02
CA ASP A 149 -0.50 20.75 -0.46
C ASP A 149 0.76 20.65 0.39
N ARG A 150 1.81 21.36 -0.01
CA ARG A 150 3.05 21.38 0.77
C ARG A 150 2.76 21.70 2.23
N ARG A 151 3.52 21.06 3.12
CA ARG A 151 3.43 21.37 4.54
C ARG A 151 3.69 22.87 4.76
N PRO A 152 2.85 23.52 5.57
CA PRO A 152 3.11 24.91 5.88
C PRO A 152 4.46 25.01 6.60
N THR A 153 5.29 25.96 6.14
CA THR A 153 6.53 26.27 6.84
C THR A 153 6.19 27.15 8.04
N LEU A 154 6.65 26.73 9.20
CA LEU A 154 6.57 27.57 10.39
C LEU A 154 7.64 28.62 10.29
N ASP A 155 7.25 29.82 9.93
CA ASP A 155 8.14 30.96 9.97
C ASP A 155 8.15 31.56 11.38
#